data_5eca305d41b88214f6e9c96677d5c99c
#
_entry.id   5eca305d41b88214f6e9c96677d5c99c
#
_cell.length_a   1.000
_cell.length_b   1.000
_cell.length_c   1.000
_cell.angle_alpha   90.00
_cell.angle_beta   90.00
_cell.angle_gamma   90.00
#
_symmetry.space_group_name_H-M   'P 1'
#
loop_
_entity.id
_entity.type
_entity.pdbx_description
1 polymer ?
#
loop_
_entity_poly.entity_id
_entity_poly.type
_entity_poly.pdbx_seq_one_letter_code
_entity_poly.pdbx_strand_id
1 'polypeptide(L)'
;GALAPEGNIDMDSCRRMVAAAGPLSVTFHRAFDVCLNPELALEQIIDLGCERLLTSGQQPKALAGASMIAGLVRQSAGRLAVMPGSGINPDNVAEIERITHAAEFHSTARAAVPDPDLHHVPELGFDEPAVSPGFVLRTSRNVVRALVG
;
A
#
# COMPACT_ATOMS: atom_id res chain seq x y z
N GLY A 1 -4.27 10.70 -3.93
CA GLY A 1 -3.37 11.03 -5.03
C GLY A 1 -4.02 10.85 -6.39
N ALA A 2 -3.57 11.58 -7.39
CA ALA A 2 -4.05 11.51 -8.76
C ALA A 2 -2.87 11.45 -9.73
N LEU A 3 -3.09 10.82 -10.87
CA LEU A 3 -2.17 10.82 -12.01
C LEU A 3 -2.81 11.58 -13.17
N ALA A 4 -2.00 12.29 -13.92
CA ALA A 4 -2.35 12.85 -15.22
C ALA A 4 -2.45 11.73 -16.27
N PRO A 5 -3.14 11.96 -17.40
CA PRO A 5 -3.29 10.96 -18.47
C PRO A 5 -1.96 10.39 -18.98
N GLU A 6 -0.88 11.15 -18.88
CA GLU A 6 0.48 10.76 -19.27
C GLU A 6 1.19 9.87 -18.24
N GLY A 7 0.52 9.55 -17.13
CA GLY A 7 1.06 8.69 -16.07
C GLY A 7 2.02 9.38 -15.09
N ASN A 8 2.12 10.71 -15.11
CA ASN A 8 2.82 11.51 -14.11
C ASN A 8 1.88 11.88 -12.95
N ILE A 9 2.44 12.35 -11.83
CA ILE A 9 1.62 12.90 -10.74
C ILE A 9 0.87 14.14 -11.23
N ASP A 10 -0.46 14.17 -11.08
CA ASP A 10 -1.26 15.40 -11.27
C ASP A 10 -1.04 16.34 -10.08
N MET A 11 -0.01 17.16 -10.20
CA MET A 11 0.42 18.06 -9.13
C MET A 11 -0.66 19.05 -8.71
N ASP A 12 -1.47 19.56 -9.65
CA ASP A 12 -2.48 20.57 -9.34
C ASP A 12 -3.65 19.97 -8.57
N SER A 13 -4.13 18.80 -8.99
CA SER A 13 -5.17 18.07 -8.25
C SER A 13 -4.65 17.61 -6.88
N CYS A 14 -3.42 17.11 -6.80
CA CYS A 14 -2.82 16.67 -5.55
C CYS A 14 -2.61 17.83 -4.58
N ARG A 15 -2.14 19.01 -5.02
CA ARG A 15 -2.04 20.21 -4.17
C ARG A 15 -3.38 20.63 -3.57
N ARG A 16 -4.46 20.61 -4.38
CA ARG A 16 -5.80 20.91 -3.87
C ARG A 16 -6.26 19.91 -2.81
N MET A 17 -5.98 18.62 -3.01
CA MET A 17 -6.32 17.57 -2.02
C MET A 17 -5.53 17.74 -0.72
N VAL A 18 -4.22 17.98 -0.80
CA VAL A 18 -3.38 18.23 0.37
C VAL A 18 -3.82 19.49 1.12
N ALA A 19 -4.09 20.59 0.39
CA ALA A 19 -4.59 21.82 0.99
C ALA A 19 -5.94 21.62 1.70
N ALA A 20 -6.85 20.82 1.13
CA ALA A 20 -8.13 20.49 1.74
C ALA A 20 -8.00 19.59 2.99
N ALA A 21 -6.93 18.79 3.09
CA ALA A 21 -6.65 17.97 4.27
C ALA A 21 -6.25 18.84 5.49
N GLY A 22 -5.77 20.06 5.26
CA GLY A 22 -5.38 20.99 6.32
C GLY A 22 -4.28 20.41 7.22
N PRO A 23 -4.52 20.27 8.54
CA PRO A 23 -3.51 19.77 9.48
C PRO A 23 -3.42 18.24 9.53
N LEU A 24 -4.19 17.52 8.72
CA LEU A 24 -4.21 16.07 8.74
C LEU A 24 -3.01 15.49 7.96
N SER A 25 -2.44 14.42 8.49
CA SER A 25 -1.42 13.62 7.78
C SER A 25 -1.95 13.07 6.46
N VAL A 26 -1.18 13.22 5.39
CA VAL A 26 -1.56 12.76 4.05
C VAL A 26 -0.67 11.60 3.62
N THR A 27 -1.32 10.51 3.23
CA THR A 27 -0.66 9.37 2.59
C THR A 27 -0.97 9.36 1.09
N PHE A 28 0.06 9.38 0.23
CA PHE A 28 -0.12 9.10 -1.19
C PHE A 28 -0.32 7.59 -1.38
N HIS A 29 -1.36 7.21 -2.10
CA HIS A 29 -1.74 5.80 -2.24
C HIS A 29 -1.11 5.12 -3.45
N ARG A 30 -1.50 3.87 -3.71
CA ARG A 30 -0.98 3.00 -4.77
C ARG A 30 -1.22 3.46 -6.21
N ALA A 31 -1.79 4.64 -6.47
CA ALA A 31 -1.68 5.26 -7.78
C ALA A 31 -0.21 5.45 -8.19
N PHE A 32 0.71 5.56 -7.23
CA PHE A 32 2.15 5.55 -7.45
C PHE A 32 2.62 4.30 -8.21
N ASP A 33 2.03 3.15 -7.95
CA ASP A 33 2.46 1.88 -8.53
C ASP A 33 2.25 1.79 -10.06
N VAL A 34 1.52 2.73 -10.64
CA VAL A 34 1.29 2.82 -12.10
C VAL A 34 1.82 4.12 -12.71
N CYS A 35 2.62 4.90 -11.98
CA CYS A 35 3.28 6.08 -12.53
C CYS A 35 4.45 5.69 -13.47
N LEU A 36 4.76 6.56 -14.44
CA LEU A 36 5.82 6.29 -15.43
C LEU A 36 7.24 6.38 -14.84
N ASN A 37 7.47 7.36 -13.97
CA ASN A 37 8.80 7.62 -13.40
C ASN A 37 8.69 7.68 -11.88
N PRO A 38 8.96 6.56 -11.18
CA PRO A 38 8.81 6.48 -9.74
C PRO A 38 9.79 7.37 -8.96
N GLU A 39 11.01 7.59 -9.45
CA GLU A 39 11.99 8.46 -8.79
C GLU A 39 11.53 9.93 -8.82
N LEU A 40 11.07 10.41 -9.97
CA LEU A 40 10.50 11.74 -10.09
C LEU A 40 9.20 11.88 -9.28
N ALA A 41 8.33 10.88 -9.34
CA ALA A 41 7.07 10.86 -8.61
C ALA A 41 7.29 10.94 -7.09
N LEU A 42 8.33 10.27 -6.56
CA LEU A 42 8.68 10.36 -5.14
C LEU A 42 9.02 11.81 -4.75
N GLU A 43 9.88 12.49 -5.51
CA GLU A 43 10.22 13.90 -5.21
C GLU A 43 8.99 14.81 -5.28
N GLN A 44 8.13 14.62 -6.29
CA GLN A 44 6.88 15.36 -6.40
C GLN A 44 5.95 15.14 -5.20
N ILE A 45 5.86 13.90 -4.69
CA ILE A 45 5.04 13.57 -3.51
C ILE A 45 5.63 14.20 -2.23
N ILE A 46 6.95 14.26 -2.12
CA ILE A 46 7.64 14.96 -1.03
C ILE A 46 7.35 16.47 -1.11
N ASP A 47 7.46 17.07 -2.29
CA ASP A 47 7.17 18.50 -2.53
C ASP A 47 5.71 18.87 -2.26
N LEU A 48 4.78 17.91 -2.42
CA LEU A 48 3.37 18.08 -2.05
C LEU A 48 3.17 18.14 -0.53
N GLY A 49 4.16 17.75 0.28
CA GLY A 49 4.04 17.67 1.73
C GLY A 49 3.31 16.42 2.22
N CYS A 50 3.28 15.35 1.43
CA CYS A 50 2.79 14.06 1.91
C CYS A 50 3.78 13.49 2.93
N GLU A 51 3.27 12.88 3.99
CA GLU A 51 4.09 12.28 5.04
C GLU A 51 4.40 10.81 4.76
N ARG A 52 3.56 10.15 3.96
CA ARG A 52 3.69 8.72 3.64
C ARG A 52 3.43 8.46 2.17
N LEU A 53 4.10 7.43 1.66
CA LEU A 53 3.84 6.81 0.36
C LEU A 53 3.52 5.35 0.57
N LEU A 54 2.29 4.93 0.24
CA LEU A 54 1.90 3.52 0.18
C LEU A 54 2.21 2.94 -1.20
N THR A 55 3.05 1.93 -1.27
CA THR A 55 3.47 1.32 -2.55
C THR A 55 3.74 -0.17 -2.42
N SER A 56 3.60 -0.90 -3.52
CA SER A 56 4.11 -2.27 -3.69
C SER A 56 5.38 -2.33 -4.57
N GLY A 57 5.99 -1.16 -4.85
CA GLY A 57 7.18 -1.07 -5.70
C GLY A 57 6.87 -1.38 -7.17
N GLN A 58 5.73 -0.91 -7.68
CA GLN A 58 5.23 -1.15 -9.05
C GLN A 58 5.11 -2.65 -9.39
N GLN A 59 4.90 -3.49 -8.38
CA GLN A 59 4.69 -4.93 -8.54
C GLN A 59 3.34 -5.34 -7.95
N PRO A 60 2.80 -6.51 -8.32
CA PRO A 60 1.55 -7.01 -7.74
C PRO A 60 1.60 -7.15 -6.21
N LYS A 61 2.76 -7.48 -5.64
CA LYS A 61 2.99 -7.68 -4.21
C LYS A 61 4.26 -6.97 -3.74
N ALA A 62 4.26 -6.46 -2.51
CA ALA A 62 5.38 -5.71 -1.94
C ALA A 62 6.70 -6.51 -1.90
N LEU A 63 6.65 -7.82 -1.64
CA LEU A 63 7.86 -8.65 -1.64
C LEU A 63 8.53 -8.68 -3.02
N ALA A 64 7.75 -8.79 -4.09
CA ALA A 64 8.27 -8.75 -5.45
C ALA A 64 8.87 -7.38 -5.81
N GLY A 65 8.32 -6.30 -5.26
CA GLY A 65 8.78 -4.93 -5.44
C GLY A 65 9.81 -4.46 -4.41
N ALA A 66 10.28 -5.33 -3.52
CA ALA A 66 11.11 -4.94 -2.37
C ALA A 66 12.40 -4.21 -2.77
N SER A 67 13.03 -4.58 -3.88
CA SER A 67 14.23 -3.90 -4.39
C SER A 67 13.95 -2.43 -4.78
N MET A 68 12.85 -2.17 -5.48
CA MET A 68 12.42 -0.81 -5.82
C MET A 68 12.07 -0.03 -4.55
N ILE A 69 11.30 -0.63 -3.64
CA ILE A 69 10.92 0.01 -2.36
C ILE A 69 12.18 0.40 -1.58
N ALA A 70 13.20 -0.46 -1.52
CA ALA A 70 14.49 -0.13 -0.90
C ALA A 70 15.18 1.08 -1.56
N GLY A 71 15.07 1.22 -2.88
CA GLY A 71 15.53 2.40 -3.64
C GLY A 71 14.80 3.66 -3.18
N LEU A 72 13.48 3.60 -3.11
CA LEU A 72 12.63 4.72 -2.68
C LEU A 72 12.88 5.11 -1.22
N VAL A 73 13.07 4.14 -0.32
CA VAL A 73 13.45 4.40 1.09
C VAL A 73 14.76 5.17 1.16
N ARG A 74 15.79 4.75 0.42
CA ARG A 74 17.07 5.47 0.38
C ARG A 74 16.93 6.87 -0.21
N GLN A 75 16.20 7.00 -1.32
CA GLN A 75 15.97 8.29 -1.99
C GLN A 75 15.18 9.26 -1.11
N SER A 76 14.17 8.78 -0.40
CA SER A 76 13.37 9.63 0.49
C SER A 76 14.21 10.26 1.60
N ALA A 77 15.29 9.60 2.03
CA ALA A 77 16.22 10.08 3.05
C ALA A 77 15.51 10.59 4.32
N GLY A 78 14.43 9.93 4.72
CA GLY A 78 13.62 10.31 5.89
C GLY A 78 12.69 11.52 5.69
N ARG A 79 12.64 12.13 4.50
CA ARG A 79 11.72 13.25 4.20
C ARG A 79 10.26 12.80 4.10
N LEU A 80 10.03 11.52 3.87
CA LEU A 80 8.73 10.88 3.74
C LEU A 80 8.88 9.41 4.15
N ALA A 81 7.88 8.85 4.84
CA ALA A 81 7.85 7.42 5.15
C ALA A 81 7.36 6.62 3.93
N VAL A 82 8.23 5.75 3.38
CA VAL A 82 7.82 4.78 2.36
C VAL A 82 7.26 3.56 3.07
N MET A 83 5.98 3.29 2.85
CA MET A 83 5.20 2.24 3.52
C MET A 83 4.88 1.11 2.54
N PRO A 84 5.58 -0.04 2.57
CA PRO A 84 5.24 -1.20 1.76
C PRO A 84 3.82 -1.68 2.04
N GLY A 85 3.09 -2.04 0.97
CA GLY A 85 1.75 -2.61 1.08
C GLY A 85 1.43 -3.53 -0.10
N SER A 86 0.39 -4.30 0.01
CA SER A 86 -0.03 -5.42 -0.84
C SER A 86 0.68 -6.75 -0.52
N GLY A 87 -0.12 -7.67 0.02
CA GLY A 87 0.30 -9.04 0.31
C GLY A 87 1.24 -9.19 1.49
N ILE A 88 1.33 -8.18 2.36
CA ILE A 88 2.10 -8.28 3.61
C ILE A 88 1.33 -9.14 4.61
N ASN A 89 2.03 -10.12 5.17
CA ASN A 89 1.53 -11.07 6.15
C ASN A 89 2.66 -11.49 7.12
N PRO A 90 2.35 -12.25 8.19
CA PRO A 90 3.36 -12.66 9.17
C PRO A 90 4.56 -13.45 8.61
N ASP A 91 4.36 -14.18 7.50
CA ASP A 91 5.40 -15.03 6.93
C ASP A 91 6.45 -14.24 6.13
N ASN A 92 6.11 -13.00 5.67
CA ASN A 92 6.97 -12.23 4.78
C ASN A 92 7.35 -10.84 5.29
N VAL A 93 6.71 -10.32 6.34
CA VAL A 93 6.96 -8.95 6.82
C VAL A 93 8.43 -8.75 7.24
N ALA A 94 9.02 -9.70 7.95
CA ALA A 94 10.42 -9.62 8.40
C ALA A 94 11.40 -9.63 7.21
N GLU A 95 11.12 -10.38 6.16
CA GLU A 95 11.93 -10.39 4.94
C GLU A 95 11.82 -9.05 4.21
N ILE A 96 10.61 -8.50 4.07
CA ILE A 96 10.38 -7.20 3.43
C ILE A 96 11.10 -6.10 4.22
N GLU A 97 11.01 -6.09 5.56
CA GLU A 97 11.72 -5.15 6.42
C GLU A 97 13.23 -5.22 6.19
N ARG A 98 13.80 -6.41 6.23
CA ARG A 98 15.25 -6.66 6.02
C ARG A 98 15.74 -6.13 4.66
N ILE A 99 14.95 -6.28 3.60
CA ILE A 99 15.33 -5.83 2.25
C ILE A 99 15.12 -4.32 2.08
N THR A 100 13.98 -3.82 2.55
CA THR A 100 13.54 -2.44 2.25
C THR A 100 14.06 -1.42 3.25
N HIS A 101 14.33 -1.82 4.49
CA HIS A 101 14.58 -0.95 5.64
C HIS A 101 13.43 0.05 5.89
N ALA A 102 12.21 -0.28 5.46
CA ALA A 102 11.03 0.51 5.77
C ALA A 102 10.65 0.36 7.25
N ALA A 103 10.18 1.45 7.85
CA ALA A 103 9.77 1.47 9.26
C ALA A 103 8.25 1.30 9.46
N GLU A 104 7.46 1.48 8.41
CA GLU A 104 6.00 1.37 8.46
C GLU A 104 5.53 0.37 7.39
N PHE A 105 4.49 -0.41 7.71
CA PHE A 105 3.95 -1.46 6.81
C PHE A 105 2.43 -1.39 6.78
N HIS A 106 1.84 -1.67 5.62
CA HIS A 106 0.39 -1.76 5.46
C HIS A 106 -0.05 -3.19 5.17
N SER A 107 -0.89 -3.74 6.04
CA SER A 107 -1.51 -5.05 5.86
C SER A 107 -3.00 -5.00 6.19
N THR A 108 -3.80 -5.79 5.49
CA THR A 108 -5.21 -6.00 5.85
C THR A 108 -5.36 -6.93 7.05
N ALA A 109 -4.31 -7.69 7.38
CA ALA A 109 -4.28 -8.70 8.44
C ALA A 109 -5.51 -9.64 8.41
N ARG A 110 -5.99 -9.99 7.21
CA ARG A 110 -7.21 -10.80 7.03
C ARG A 110 -6.93 -12.29 7.24
N ALA A 111 -7.92 -12.98 7.79
CA ALA A 111 -8.00 -14.42 7.81
C ALA A 111 -9.38 -14.89 7.33
N ALA A 112 -9.46 -16.07 6.75
CA ALA A 112 -10.72 -16.69 6.41
C ALA A 112 -11.42 -17.14 7.70
N VAL A 113 -12.66 -16.71 7.88
CA VAL A 113 -13.51 -17.12 9.01
C VAL A 113 -14.81 -17.72 8.47
N PRO A 114 -15.37 -18.78 9.11
CA PRO A 114 -16.65 -19.33 8.71
C PRO A 114 -17.76 -18.27 8.79
N ASP A 115 -18.60 -18.22 7.77
CA ASP A 115 -19.81 -17.39 7.77
C ASP A 115 -20.95 -18.23 7.19
N PRO A 116 -21.76 -18.89 8.05
CA PRO A 116 -22.84 -19.77 7.62
C PRO A 116 -24.00 -19.00 6.92
N ASP A 117 -24.08 -17.68 7.15
CA ASP A 117 -25.13 -16.83 6.59
C ASP A 117 -24.73 -16.22 5.24
N LEU A 118 -23.50 -16.49 4.77
CA LEU A 118 -23.01 -15.98 3.50
C LEU A 118 -23.69 -16.72 2.34
N HIS A 119 -24.68 -16.08 1.75
CA HIS A 119 -25.20 -16.51 0.47
C HIS A 119 -24.18 -16.15 -0.63
N HIS A 120 -23.51 -17.17 -1.14
CA HIS A 120 -22.55 -17.00 -2.24
C HIS A 120 -23.31 -16.48 -3.48
N VAL A 121 -22.97 -15.27 -3.93
CA VAL A 121 -23.40 -14.70 -5.20
C VAL A 121 -22.22 -14.76 -6.16
N PRO A 122 -22.11 -15.81 -7.01
CA PRO A 122 -20.94 -16.05 -7.85
C PRO A 122 -20.66 -14.93 -8.87
N GLU A 123 -21.65 -14.10 -9.16
CA GLU A 123 -21.66 -13.14 -10.25
C GLU A 123 -21.12 -11.75 -9.87
N LEU A 124 -20.89 -11.50 -8.59
CA LEU A 124 -20.25 -10.27 -8.11
C LEU A 124 -18.74 -10.51 -7.94
N GLY A 125 -18.05 -10.72 -9.06
CA GLY A 125 -16.61 -10.96 -9.11
C GLY A 125 -15.80 -9.76 -8.60
N PHE A 126 -15.68 -9.65 -7.31
CA PHE A 126 -14.54 -8.94 -6.72
C PHE A 126 -13.37 -9.90 -6.81
N ASP A 127 -12.28 -9.52 -7.50
CA ASP A 127 -11.03 -10.30 -7.68
C ASP A 127 -10.27 -10.50 -6.34
N GLU A 128 -10.93 -10.94 -5.30
CA GLU A 128 -10.27 -11.48 -4.13
C GLU A 128 -9.98 -12.97 -4.34
N PRO A 129 -8.84 -13.49 -3.87
CA PRO A 129 -8.55 -14.92 -3.99
C PRO A 129 -9.71 -15.69 -3.41
N ALA A 130 -10.24 -16.62 -4.20
CA ALA A 130 -11.44 -17.39 -3.90
C ALA A 130 -11.40 -17.93 -2.48
N VAL A 131 -12.15 -17.31 -1.60
CA VAL A 131 -12.41 -17.88 -0.28
C VAL A 131 -13.37 -19.05 -0.52
N SER A 132 -13.11 -20.18 0.09
CA SER A 132 -13.99 -21.34 -0.02
C SER A 132 -15.43 -20.96 0.33
N PRO A 133 -16.46 -21.53 -0.34
CA PRO A 133 -17.85 -21.28 0.02
C PRO A 133 -18.10 -21.42 1.53
N GLY A 134 -18.85 -20.49 2.11
CA GLY A 134 -19.10 -20.46 3.55
C GLY A 134 -18.01 -19.78 4.40
N PHE A 135 -17.06 -19.07 3.77
CA PHE A 135 -16.05 -18.27 4.47
C PHE A 135 -16.05 -16.84 4.00
N VAL A 136 -15.68 -15.91 4.87
CA VAL A 136 -15.41 -14.49 4.58
C VAL A 136 -14.03 -14.11 5.08
N LEU A 137 -13.43 -13.10 4.46
CA LEU A 137 -12.17 -12.53 4.93
C LEU A 137 -12.46 -11.42 5.95
N ARG A 138 -12.00 -11.60 7.19
CA ARG A 138 -12.09 -10.59 8.25
C ARG A 138 -10.72 -10.28 8.82
N THR A 139 -10.48 -9.04 9.23
CA THR A 139 -9.25 -8.70 9.97
C THR A 139 -9.18 -9.52 11.25
N SER A 140 -8.09 -10.25 11.43
CA SER A 140 -7.89 -11.19 12.52
C SER A 140 -6.92 -10.60 13.57
N ARG A 141 -7.34 -10.57 14.82
CA ARG A 141 -6.50 -10.18 15.96
C ARG A 141 -5.21 -11.01 16.03
N ASN A 142 -5.30 -12.31 15.72
CA ASN A 142 -4.12 -13.18 15.76
C ASN A 142 -3.13 -12.84 14.66
N VAL A 143 -3.60 -12.54 13.44
CA VAL A 143 -2.74 -12.09 12.34
C VAL A 143 -2.12 -10.74 12.68
N VAL A 144 -2.87 -9.80 13.25
CA VAL A 144 -2.32 -8.50 13.69
C VAL A 144 -1.20 -8.72 14.71
N ARG A 145 -1.44 -9.55 15.75
CA ARG A 145 -0.41 -9.84 16.77
C ARG A 145 0.86 -10.45 16.16
N ALA A 146 0.71 -11.35 15.20
CA ALA A 146 1.85 -11.98 14.53
C ALA A 146 2.63 -11.02 13.60
N LEU A 147 2.02 -9.90 13.21
CA LEU A 147 2.68 -8.86 12.40
C LEU A 147 3.50 -7.87 13.23
N VAL A 148 3.10 -7.64 14.50
CA VAL A 148 3.74 -6.61 15.35
C VAL A 148 4.71 -7.19 16.39
N GLY A 149 4.88 -8.51 16.43
CA GLY A 149 5.84 -9.23 17.30
C GLY A 149 5.34 -9.38 18.71
#